data_88ecedb49a5654ea6b8f8b7e758c16c6
#
_entry.id   88ecedb49a5654ea6b8f8b7e758c16c6
#
_cell.length_a   1.000
_cell.length_b   1.000
_cell.length_c   1.000
_cell.angle_alpha   90.00
_cell.angle_beta   90.00
_cell.angle_gamma   90.00
#
_symmetry.space_group_name_H-M   'P 1'
#
loop_
_entity.id
_entity.type
_entity.pdbx_description
1 polymer ?
#
loop_
_entity_poly.entity_id
_entity_poly.type
_entity_poly.pdbx_seq_one_letter_code
_entity_poly.pdbx_strand_id
1 'polypeptide(L)'
;MSVPHQHLERSARTGQQRPGRREPARLQHPRLAAAAALGVGMIALAAGAGIGIRHLQKTGLTLETVIGLMLLVVGLILLGYAAIVAWKTLHGWWRLTLVPVAVVVLQVVLSAAVAVMYAVVPPVALGSGTPADEGLDYRDVTFTTSDGVELSAWFVPSRNGAAVVLKHGAGSTRTETIRHAGVLAGHGYGVLMMDARGHGRSDGTGMDIGWYGEEDTTAAVTFLSRQGGVVPTKIGVVGLSMGGEEAIGAAGVDPRISAVVAEGATGRTVADNDDIRPDDAASTMERTVERFTYGLTDLLTAASPPASLRNSVAAAGDTEFLLVVAGTVERESLAAASMRSVDPQRVEVWTVPGAAHVQGLGAAPDEWERRVVGFLDTQLRP
;
A
#
# COMPACT_ATOMS: atom_id res chain seq x y z
N MET A 1 -96.53 62.79 -4.95
CA MET A 1 -95.38 63.13 -4.06
C MET A 1 -94.92 61.87 -3.37
N SER A 2 -93.69 61.62 -3.34
CA SER A 2 -92.98 60.54 -2.65
C SER A 2 -92.65 59.30 -3.49
N VAL A 3 -91.41 59.18 -3.80
CA VAL A 3 -90.70 58.13 -4.53
C VAL A 3 -90.43 56.98 -3.58
N PRO A 4 -90.49 55.70 -3.92
CA PRO A 4 -89.92 54.62 -3.14
C PRO A 4 -88.49 54.18 -3.68
N HIS A 5 -87.60 53.96 -2.73
CA HIS A 5 -86.29 53.46 -2.96
C HIS A 5 -86.28 51.96 -3.33
N GLN A 6 -85.51 51.61 -4.39
CA GLN A 6 -85.20 50.25 -4.74
C GLN A 6 -83.89 49.82 -4.05
N HIS A 7 -83.91 48.72 -3.29
CA HIS A 7 -82.75 48.00 -2.76
C HIS A 7 -82.15 47.10 -3.85
N LEU A 8 -80.93 47.32 -4.18
CA LEU A 8 -80.10 46.41 -5.00
C LEU A 8 -79.31 45.41 -4.11
N GLU A 9 -79.72 44.15 -4.16
CA GLU A 9 -78.94 43.04 -3.59
C GLU A 9 -77.63 42.82 -4.39
N ARG A 10 -76.52 42.93 -3.71
CA ARG A 10 -75.22 42.54 -4.24
C ARG A 10 -74.95 41.03 -3.97
N SER A 11 -75.04 40.26 -5.04
CA SER A 11 -74.57 38.84 -5.04
C SER A 11 -73.13 38.74 -4.73
N ALA A 12 -72.78 38.07 -3.62
CA ALA A 12 -71.40 37.73 -3.24
C ALA A 12 -70.84 36.58 -4.13
N ARG A 13 -69.93 36.91 -5.02
CA ARG A 13 -69.14 35.88 -5.73
C ARG A 13 -68.07 35.37 -4.79
N THR A 14 -68.19 34.14 -4.29
CA THR A 14 -67.18 33.37 -3.64
C THR A 14 -66.08 33.06 -4.63
N GLY A 15 -64.93 33.75 -4.48
CA GLY A 15 -63.72 33.47 -5.24
C GLY A 15 -63.06 32.15 -4.73
N GLN A 16 -63.14 31.08 -5.51
CA GLN A 16 -62.36 29.90 -5.33
C GLN A 16 -60.85 30.25 -5.51
N GLN A 17 -60.13 30.31 -4.42
CA GLN A 17 -58.66 30.34 -4.46
C GLN A 17 -58.12 29.01 -5.04
N ARG A 18 -57.54 29.05 -6.23
CA ARG A 18 -56.79 27.95 -6.80
C ARG A 18 -55.63 27.63 -5.85
N PRO A 19 -55.36 26.34 -5.51
CA PRO A 19 -54.22 25.98 -4.71
C PRO A 19 -52.93 26.40 -5.45
N GLY A 20 -52.15 27.27 -4.81
CA GLY A 20 -50.86 27.74 -5.35
C GLY A 20 -49.94 26.53 -5.62
N ARG A 21 -49.52 26.39 -6.87
CA ARG A 21 -48.42 25.50 -7.22
C ARG A 21 -47.25 25.89 -6.30
N ARG A 22 -46.86 25.00 -5.37
CA ARG A 22 -45.60 25.11 -4.65
C ARG A 22 -44.51 25.04 -5.71
N GLU A 23 -43.89 26.16 -6.03
CA GLU A 23 -42.64 26.15 -6.78
C GLU A 23 -41.64 25.29 -5.99
N PRO A 24 -40.92 24.35 -6.67
CA PRO A 24 -39.87 23.62 -6.00
C PRO A 24 -38.85 24.65 -5.47
N ALA A 25 -38.46 24.49 -4.20
CA ALA A 25 -37.51 25.38 -3.55
C ALA A 25 -36.26 25.50 -4.45
N ARG A 26 -36.09 26.63 -5.13
CA ARG A 26 -34.87 26.95 -5.87
C ARG A 26 -33.77 26.98 -4.85
N LEU A 27 -32.73 26.15 -5.04
CA LEU A 27 -31.49 26.22 -4.28
C LEU A 27 -31.04 27.69 -4.27
N GLN A 28 -31.16 28.35 -3.11
CA GLN A 28 -30.96 29.80 -3.00
C GLN A 28 -29.51 30.24 -3.28
N HIS A 29 -28.57 29.26 -3.34
CA HIS A 29 -27.14 29.53 -3.60
C HIS A 29 -26.52 28.44 -4.50
N PRO A 30 -26.71 28.50 -5.84
CA PRO A 30 -26.15 27.46 -6.74
C PRO A 30 -24.60 27.36 -6.70
N ARG A 31 -23.93 28.44 -6.32
CA ARG A 31 -22.47 28.45 -6.18
C ARG A 31 -22.01 27.67 -4.94
N LEU A 32 -22.72 27.77 -3.81
CA LEU A 32 -22.42 26.98 -2.61
C LEU A 32 -22.70 25.49 -2.85
N ALA A 33 -23.80 25.16 -3.53
CA ALA A 33 -24.10 23.79 -3.91
C ALA A 33 -23.02 23.20 -4.86
N ALA A 34 -22.52 24.01 -5.80
CA ALA A 34 -21.45 23.59 -6.72
C ALA A 34 -20.11 23.39 -5.97
N ALA A 35 -19.78 24.26 -5.01
CA ALA A 35 -18.57 24.09 -4.18
C ALA A 35 -18.65 22.82 -3.31
N ALA A 36 -19.81 22.57 -2.69
CA ALA A 36 -20.04 21.33 -1.94
C ALA A 36 -19.96 20.09 -2.85
N ALA A 37 -20.58 20.16 -4.05
CA ALA A 37 -20.52 19.09 -5.05
C ALA A 37 -19.07 18.83 -5.54
N LEU A 38 -18.25 19.87 -5.68
CA LEU A 38 -16.83 19.71 -6.02
C LEU A 38 -16.12 18.93 -4.93
N GLY A 39 -16.19 19.33 -3.66
CA GLY A 39 -15.51 18.67 -2.55
C GLY A 39 -15.97 17.22 -2.35
N VAL A 40 -17.29 16.99 -2.26
CA VAL A 40 -17.86 15.64 -2.10
C VAL A 40 -17.57 14.78 -3.34
N GLY A 41 -17.64 15.38 -4.53
CA GLY A 41 -17.34 14.70 -5.79
C GLY A 41 -15.88 14.23 -5.89
N MET A 42 -14.94 15.04 -5.43
CA MET A 42 -13.51 14.66 -5.37
C MET A 42 -13.28 13.48 -4.42
N ILE A 43 -13.87 13.54 -3.22
CA ILE A 43 -13.75 12.45 -2.22
C ILE A 43 -14.39 11.16 -2.77
N ALA A 44 -15.61 11.25 -3.30
CA ALA A 44 -16.30 10.09 -3.84
C ALA A 44 -15.57 9.49 -5.04
N LEU A 45 -15.02 10.32 -5.94
CA LEU A 45 -14.26 9.85 -7.10
C LEU A 45 -12.95 9.18 -6.68
N ALA A 46 -12.20 9.77 -5.72
CA ALA A 46 -10.97 9.20 -5.21
C ALA A 46 -11.20 7.86 -4.50
N ALA A 47 -12.17 7.80 -3.58
CA ALA A 47 -12.56 6.57 -2.90
C ALA A 47 -13.07 5.51 -3.89
N GLY A 48 -13.90 5.93 -4.84
CA GLY A 48 -14.45 5.04 -5.87
C GLY A 48 -13.40 4.46 -6.80
N ALA A 49 -12.41 5.24 -7.21
CA ALA A 49 -11.28 4.77 -8.03
C ALA A 49 -10.34 3.87 -7.21
N GLY A 50 -9.98 4.28 -6.01
CA GLY A 50 -9.05 3.53 -5.15
C GLY A 50 -9.61 2.18 -4.70
N ILE A 51 -10.87 2.13 -4.29
CA ILE A 51 -11.53 0.88 -3.85
C ILE A 51 -12.07 0.10 -5.05
N GLY A 52 -12.95 0.75 -5.85
CA GLY A 52 -13.77 0.03 -6.85
C GLY A 52 -12.95 -0.63 -7.94
N ILE A 53 -11.99 0.07 -8.53
CA ILE A 53 -11.18 -0.46 -9.63
C ILE A 53 -10.28 -1.59 -9.13
N ARG A 54 -9.61 -1.38 -7.99
CA ARG A 54 -8.65 -2.34 -7.46
C ARG A 54 -9.33 -3.62 -6.97
N HIS A 55 -10.45 -3.50 -6.24
CA HIS A 55 -11.21 -4.68 -5.81
C HIS A 55 -11.77 -5.45 -7.01
N LEU A 56 -12.28 -4.75 -8.04
CA LEU A 56 -12.77 -5.39 -9.26
C LEU A 56 -11.67 -6.26 -9.91
N GLN A 57 -10.45 -5.75 -9.97
CA GLN A 57 -9.31 -6.46 -10.59
C GLN A 57 -8.83 -7.65 -9.75
N LYS A 58 -8.89 -7.55 -8.42
CA LYS A 58 -8.30 -8.54 -7.50
C LYS A 58 -9.32 -9.56 -6.96
N THR A 59 -10.54 -9.12 -6.66
CA THR A 59 -11.56 -9.97 -6.00
C THR A 59 -12.86 -10.12 -6.82
N GLY A 60 -12.94 -9.46 -8.00
CA GLY A 60 -14.14 -9.48 -8.83
C GLY A 60 -15.27 -8.61 -8.26
N LEU A 61 -16.53 -9.00 -8.54
CA LEU A 61 -17.71 -8.27 -8.09
C LEU A 61 -18.07 -8.65 -6.63
N THR A 62 -17.51 -7.94 -5.68
CA THR A 62 -17.86 -8.01 -4.25
C THR A 62 -18.71 -6.80 -3.84
N LEU A 63 -19.19 -6.77 -2.59
CA LEU A 63 -19.93 -5.63 -2.05
C LEU A 63 -19.07 -4.34 -2.08
N GLU A 64 -17.81 -4.45 -1.68
CA GLU A 64 -16.83 -3.36 -1.69
C GLU A 64 -16.59 -2.82 -3.10
N THR A 65 -16.46 -3.73 -4.09
CA THR A 65 -16.37 -3.38 -5.50
C THR A 65 -17.58 -2.56 -5.96
N VAL A 66 -18.79 -3.03 -5.65
CA VAL A 66 -20.03 -2.36 -6.05
C VAL A 66 -20.14 -0.98 -5.40
N ILE A 67 -19.85 -0.88 -4.10
CA ILE A 67 -19.83 0.41 -3.38
C ILE A 67 -18.80 1.35 -4.02
N GLY A 68 -17.58 0.88 -4.27
CA GLY A 68 -16.54 1.67 -4.91
C GLY A 68 -16.95 2.18 -6.29
N LEU A 69 -17.50 1.33 -7.14
CA LEU A 69 -17.99 1.73 -8.47
C LEU A 69 -19.16 2.72 -8.39
N MET A 70 -20.07 2.56 -7.43
CA MET A 70 -21.14 3.56 -7.21
C MET A 70 -20.58 4.92 -6.77
N LEU A 71 -19.60 4.94 -5.86
CA LEU A 71 -18.92 6.17 -5.45
C LEU A 71 -18.22 6.84 -6.63
N LEU A 72 -17.59 6.08 -7.52
CA LEU A 72 -16.94 6.58 -8.73
C LEU A 72 -17.98 7.29 -9.63
N VAL A 73 -19.13 6.67 -9.90
CA VAL A 73 -20.21 7.26 -10.71
C VAL A 73 -20.77 8.51 -10.04
N VAL A 74 -21.05 8.47 -8.75
CA VAL A 74 -21.52 9.65 -7.98
C VAL A 74 -20.50 10.78 -8.04
N GLY A 75 -19.23 10.49 -7.87
CA GLY A 75 -18.15 11.45 -7.98
C GLY A 75 -18.12 12.15 -9.33
N LEU A 76 -18.21 11.38 -10.43
CA LEU A 76 -18.27 11.93 -11.79
C LEU A 76 -19.48 12.84 -12.01
N ILE A 77 -20.66 12.44 -11.52
CA ILE A 77 -21.89 13.26 -11.63
C ILE A 77 -21.74 14.58 -10.88
N LEU A 78 -21.21 14.54 -9.64
CA LEU A 78 -21.04 15.73 -8.81
C LEU A 78 -19.99 16.69 -9.40
N LEU A 79 -18.88 16.18 -9.89
CA LEU A 79 -17.86 17.00 -10.57
C LEU A 79 -18.38 17.58 -11.88
N GLY A 80 -19.13 16.82 -12.66
CA GLY A 80 -19.82 17.31 -13.86
C GLY A 80 -20.80 18.44 -13.54
N TYR A 81 -21.60 18.31 -12.49
CA TYR A 81 -22.48 19.38 -12.03
C TYR A 81 -21.69 20.64 -11.62
N ALA A 82 -20.64 20.49 -10.82
CA ALA A 82 -19.81 21.60 -10.41
C ALA A 82 -19.17 22.32 -11.62
N ALA A 83 -18.66 21.58 -12.60
CA ALA A 83 -18.08 22.11 -13.83
C ALA A 83 -19.13 22.87 -14.68
N ILE A 84 -20.35 22.34 -14.82
CA ILE A 84 -21.44 23.02 -15.55
C ILE A 84 -21.81 24.34 -14.88
N VAL A 85 -21.92 24.36 -13.54
CA VAL A 85 -22.23 25.60 -12.81
C VAL A 85 -21.10 26.60 -12.96
N ALA A 86 -19.85 26.17 -12.82
CA ALA A 86 -18.68 27.04 -13.03
C ALA A 86 -18.65 27.64 -14.45
N TRP A 87 -18.89 26.81 -15.48
CA TRP A 87 -18.97 27.27 -16.87
C TRP A 87 -20.06 28.30 -17.11
N LYS A 88 -21.23 28.13 -16.48
CA LYS A 88 -22.37 29.07 -16.60
C LYS A 88 -22.13 30.38 -15.83
N THR A 89 -21.34 30.37 -14.77
CA THR A 89 -21.08 31.55 -13.93
C THR A 89 -19.90 32.38 -14.41
N LEU A 90 -18.94 31.75 -15.09
CA LEU A 90 -17.78 32.45 -15.67
C LEU A 90 -18.09 32.92 -17.09
N HIS A 91 -17.58 34.10 -17.46
CA HIS A 91 -17.81 34.72 -18.76
C HIS A 91 -16.50 35.09 -19.44
N GLY A 92 -16.51 35.11 -20.77
CA GLY A 92 -15.38 35.49 -21.57
C GLY A 92 -14.10 34.69 -21.26
N TRP A 93 -12.97 35.36 -21.19
CA TRP A 93 -11.66 34.76 -20.98
C TRP A 93 -11.50 34.07 -19.60
N TRP A 94 -12.29 34.44 -18.60
CA TRP A 94 -12.28 33.75 -17.28
C TRP A 94 -12.62 32.26 -17.35
N ARG A 95 -13.28 31.81 -18.42
CA ARG A 95 -13.48 30.36 -18.65
C ARG A 95 -12.18 29.59 -18.84
N LEU A 96 -11.12 30.25 -19.31
CA LEU A 96 -9.81 29.62 -19.47
C LEU A 96 -9.18 29.20 -18.12
N THR A 97 -9.58 29.87 -17.01
CA THR A 97 -9.12 29.48 -15.67
C THR A 97 -9.65 28.11 -15.23
N LEU A 98 -10.69 27.58 -15.87
CA LEU A 98 -11.19 26.23 -15.60
C LEU A 98 -10.17 25.14 -15.98
N VAL A 99 -9.29 25.40 -16.96
CA VAL A 99 -8.31 24.41 -17.40
C VAL A 99 -7.28 24.13 -16.29
N PRO A 100 -6.52 25.12 -15.76
CA PRO A 100 -5.59 24.86 -14.68
C PRO A 100 -6.29 24.34 -13.41
N VAL A 101 -7.50 24.81 -13.10
CA VAL A 101 -8.28 24.29 -11.98
C VAL A 101 -8.60 22.79 -12.18
N ALA A 102 -9.03 22.40 -13.39
CA ALA A 102 -9.32 21.00 -13.69
C ALA A 102 -8.07 20.11 -13.56
N VAL A 103 -6.89 20.61 -13.99
CA VAL A 103 -5.62 19.91 -13.83
C VAL A 103 -5.29 19.69 -12.35
N VAL A 104 -5.43 20.73 -11.52
CA VAL A 104 -5.19 20.62 -10.07
C VAL A 104 -6.19 19.64 -9.42
N VAL A 105 -7.48 19.75 -9.74
CA VAL A 105 -8.52 18.83 -9.24
C VAL A 105 -8.20 17.40 -9.63
N LEU A 106 -7.84 17.17 -10.89
CA LEU A 106 -7.44 15.83 -11.36
C LEU A 106 -6.25 15.30 -10.58
N GLN A 107 -5.20 16.11 -10.40
CA GLN A 107 -4.01 15.71 -9.65
C GLN A 107 -4.34 15.35 -8.19
N VAL A 108 -5.15 16.17 -7.52
CA VAL A 108 -5.58 15.90 -6.13
C VAL A 108 -6.39 14.62 -6.04
N VAL A 109 -7.32 14.39 -6.98
CA VAL A 109 -8.13 13.16 -7.03
C VAL A 109 -7.26 11.93 -7.29
N LEU A 110 -6.31 12.01 -8.22
CA LEU A 110 -5.40 10.89 -8.50
C LEU A 110 -4.53 10.57 -7.28
N SER A 111 -3.95 11.57 -6.62
CA SER A 111 -3.16 11.37 -5.39
C SER A 111 -4.01 10.77 -4.27
N ALA A 112 -5.23 11.26 -4.08
CA ALA A 112 -6.14 10.72 -3.08
C ALA A 112 -6.59 9.28 -3.43
N ALA A 113 -6.80 8.96 -4.70
CA ALA A 113 -7.13 7.60 -5.13
C ALA A 113 -5.96 6.63 -4.86
N VAL A 114 -4.71 7.05 -5.11
CA VAL A 114 -3.51 6.25 -4.78
C VAL A 114 -3.39 6.06 -3.26
N ALA A 115 -3.62 7.11 -2.45
CA ALA A 115 -3.62 6.99 -1.00
C ALA A 115 -4.67 5.99 -0.50
N VAL A 116 -5.89 6.03 -1.07
CA VAL A 116 -6.94 5.03 -0.78
C VAL A 116 -6.52 3.63 -1.22
N MET A 117 -5.86 3.48 -2.37
CA MET A 117 -5.33 2.18 -2.82
C MET A 117 -4.31 1.59 -1.86
N TYR A 118 -3.48 2.42 -1.23
CA TYR A 118 -2.51 1.97 -0.22
C TYR A 118 -3.17 1.65 1.12
N ALA A 119 -4.20 2.42 1.50
CA ALA A 119 -4.89 2.28 2.79
C ALA A 119 -5.95 1.16 2.80
N VAL A 120 -6.56 0.86 1.65
CA VAL A 120 -7.66 -0.10 1.52
C VAL A 120 -7.28 -1.18 0.51
N VAL A 121 -6.46 -2.12 0.98
CA VAL A 121 -6.00 -3.24 0.16
C VAL A 121 -7.06 -4.35 0.17
N PRO A 122 -7.49 -4.86 -1.01
CA PRO A 122 -8.39 -6.01 -1.04
C PRO A 122 -7.71 -7.23 -0.43
N PRO A 123 -8.46 -8.10 0.27
CA PRO A 123 -7.90 -9.33 0.81
C PRO A 123 -7.21 -10.16 -0.28
N VAL A 124 -5.98 -10.59 -0.01
CA VAL A 124 -5.22 -11.45 -0.92
C VAL A 124 -5.39 -12.88 -0.44
N ALA A 125 -6.11 -13.69 -1.21
CA ALA A 125 -6.29 -15.11 -0.87
C ALA A 125 -4.96 -15.85 -0.92
N LEU A 126 -4.80 -16.84 -0.01
CA LEU A 126 -3.63 -17.72 -0.04
C LEU A 126 -3.51 -18.40 -1.42
N GLY A 127 -2.34 -18.29 -2.03
CA GLY A 127 -2.03 -18.92 -3.31
C GLY A 127 -2.06 -20.46 -3.23
N SER A 128 -1.85 -21.07 -4.36
CA SER A 128 -1.73 -22.54 -4.46
C SER A 128 -0.33 -23.02 -4.07
N GLY A 129 -0.25 -24.27 -3.65
CA GLY A 129 0.99 -24.92 -3.23
C GLY A 129 1.23 -24.83 -1.73
N THR A 130 2.13 -25.69 -1.26
CA THR A 130 2.56 -25.79 0.12
C THR A 130 4.06 -26.15 0.18
N PRO A 131 4.73 -26.04 1.32
CA PRO A 131 6.12 -26.49 1.44
C PRO A 131 6.35 -27.96 1.12
N ALA A 132 5.30 -28.79 1.18
CA ALA A 132 5.38 -30.19 0.78
C ALA A 132 5.69 -30.37 -0.71
N ASP A 133 5.40 -29.39 -1.55
CA ASP A 133 5.73 -29.42 -2.99
C ASP A 133 7.26 -29.36 -3.21
N GLU A 134 8.01 -28.84 -2.25
CA GLU A 134 9.47 -28.89 -2.18
C GLU A 134 9.99 -30.02 -1.28
N GLY A 135 9.14 -30.99 -0.90
CA GLY A 135 9.50 -32.12 -0.07
C GLY A 135 9.80 -31.76 1.40
N LEU A 136 9.30 -30.64 1.88
CA LEU A 136 9.56 -30.13 3.22
C LEU A 136 8.48 -30.60 4.22
N ASP A 137 8.92 -31.14 5.36
CA ASP A 137 8.04 -31.30 6.53
C ASP A 137 7.83 -29.94 7.20
N TYR A 138 6.59 -29.53 7.32
CA TYR A 138 6.23 -28.22 7.89
C TYR A 138 4.99 -28.34 8.81
N ARG A 139 4.75 -27.28 9.54
CA ARG A 139 3.51 -27.11 10.32
C ARG A 139 2.91 -25.73 10.12
N ASP A 140 1.58 -25.63 10.13
CA ASP A 140 0.89 -24.36 10.25
C ASP A 140 1.11 -23.81 11.66
N VAL A 141 1.40 -22.50 11.72
CA VAL A 141 1.63 -21.80 12.99
C VAL A 141 0.98 -20.42 12.93
N THR A 142 0.62 -19.89 14.10
CA THR A 142 0.20 -18.51 14.28
C THR A 142 1.01 -17.86 15.38
N PHE A 143 1.14 -16.54 15.32
CA PHE A 143 1.76 -15.73 16.33
C PHE A 143 1.18 -14.31 16.28
N THR A 144 1.23 -13.59 17.41
CA THR A 144 0.56 -12.29 17.56
C THR A 144 1.58 -11.16 17.57
N THR A 145 1.29 -10.09 16.86
CA THR A 145 2.05 -8.85 16.86
C THR A 145 1.85 -8.06 18.16
N SER A 146 2.66 -7.02 18.39
CA SER A 146 2.54 -6.16 19.57
C SER A 146 1.22 -5.38 19.62
N ASP A 147 0.64 -5.08 18.45
CA ASP A 147 -0.66 -4.42 18.30
C ASP A 147 -1.85 -5.39 18.26
N GLY A 148 -1.60 -6.70 18.50
CA GLY A 148 -2.65 -7.71 18.70
C GLY A 148 -3.17 -8.39 17.43
N VAL A 149 -2.52 -8.23 16.27
CA VAL A 149 -2.89 -8.90 15.03
C VAL A 149 -2.33 -10.34 15.03
N GLU A 150 -3.17 -11.34 14.73
CA GLU A 150 -2.73 -12.71 14.55
C GLU A 150 -2.20 -12.93 13.13
N LEU A 151 -0.93 -13.34 13.02
CA LEU A 151 -0.28 -13.67 11.77
C LEU A 151 -0.15 -15.17 11.58
N SER A 152 -0.33 -15.62 10.35
CA SER A 152 -0.28 -17.02 9.95
C SER A 152 0.97 -17.33 9.15
N ALA A 153 1.59 -18.49 9.40
CA ALA A 153 2.80 -18.90 8.70
C ALA A 153 2.90 -20.43 8.56
N TRP A 154 3.82 -20.86 7.69
CA TRP A 154 4.35 -22.22 7.66
C TRP A 154 5.74 -22.23 8.28
N PHE A 155 5.97 -23.17 9.19
CA PHE A 155 7.27 -23.31 9.84
C PHE A 155 7.90 -24.67 9.53
N VAL A 156 9.10 -24.62 8.93
CA VAL A 156 10.00 -25.77 8.74
C VAL A 156 11.04 -25.75 9.86
N PRO A 157 11.19 -26.81 10.67
CA PRO A 157 12.15 -26.85 11.78
C PRO A 157 13.61 -26.74 11.34
N SER A 158 14.41 -26.06 12.15
CA SER A 158 15.88 -25.95 11.92
C SER A 158 16.59 -27.26 12.20
N ARG A 159 17.61 -27.57 11.37
CA ARG A 159 18.55 -28.68 11.55
C ARG A 159 19.97 -28.22 11.85
N ASN A 160 20.27 -26.92 11.66
CA ASN A 160 21.61 -26.34 11.83
C ASN A 160 21.68 -25.27 12.94
N GLY A 161 20.58 -25.01 13.64
CA GLY A 161 20.50 -24.03 14.72
C GLY A 161 20.17 -22.62 14.26
N ALA A 162 20.28 -22.29 12.97
CA ALA A 162 19.90 -21.01 12.41
C ALA A 162 18.47 -21.06 11.83
N ALA A 163 17.79 -19.90 11.77
CA ALA A 163 16.48 -19.79 11.18
C ALA A 163 16.32 -18.49 10.38
N VAL A 164 15.38 -18.52 9.42
CA VAL A 164 15.12 -17.39 8.52
C VAL A 164 13.61 -17.15 8.46
N VAL A 165 13.21 -15.88 8.56
CA VAL A 165 11.87 -15.42 8.18
C VAL A 165 11.85 -15.16 6.69
N LEU A 166 10.92 -15.75 5.95
CA LEU A 166 10.67 -15.46 4.54
C LEU A 166 9.45 -14.55 4.40
N LYS A 167 9.61 -13.43 3.70
CA LYS A 167 8.59 -12.42 3.45
C LYS A 167 8.29 -12.27 1.97
N HIS A 168 7.01 -12.32 1.60
CA HIS A 168 6.53 -12.15 0.24
C HIS A 168 6.44 -10.68 -0.19
N GLY A 169 6.29 -10.44 -1.48
CA GLY A 169 6.08 -9.12 -2.06
C GLY A 169 4.63 -8.61 -1.92
N ALA A 170 4.42 -7.34 -2.30
CA ALA A 170 3.11 -6.70 -2.28
C ALA A 170 2.08 -7.46 -3.12
N GLY A 171 0.87 -7.63 -2.58
CA GLY A 171 -0.23 -8.30 -3.28
C GLY A 171 -0.02 -9.81 -3.52
N SER A 172 0.95 -10.44 -2.84
CA SER A 172 1.24 -11.87 -2.86
C SER A 172 0.97 -12.50 -1.47
N THR A 173 1.39 -13.74 -1.26
CA THR A 173 1.27 -14.49 -0.01
C THR A 173 2.51 -15.34 0.21
N ARG A 174 2.63 -15.98 1.38
CA ARG A 174 3.73 -16.92 1.70
C ARG A 174 4.00 -17.98 0.63
N THR A 175 3.04 -18.27 -0.26
CA THR A 175 3.23 -19.24 -1.35
C THR A 175 4.28 -18.79 -2.38
N GLU A 176 4.53 -17.49 -2.52
CA GLU A 176 5.60 -16.95 -3.38
C GLU A 176 7.00 -17.41 -2.92
N THR A 177 7.15 -17.70 -1.63
CA THR A 177 8.45 -18.01 -1.03
C THR A 177 8.74 -19.52 -0.94
N ILE A 178 7.86 -20.40 -1.43
CA ILE A 178 8.00 -21.87 -1.31
C ILE A 178 9.33 -22.36 -1.89
N ARG A 179 9.69 -21.93 -3.11
CA ARG A 179 10.97 -22.33 -3.74
C ARG A 179 12.20 -21.83 -2.95
N HIS A 180 12.14 -20.62 -2.41
CA HIS A 180 13.18 -20.07 -1.55
C HIS A 180 13.32 -20.90 -0.26
N ALA A 181 12.19 -21.32 0.30
CA ALA A 181 12.17 -22.22 1.46
C ALA A 181 12.79 -23.58 1.15
N GLY A 182 12.54 -24.14 -0.05
CA GLY A 182 13.16 -25.39 -0.51
C GLY A 182 14.68 -25.30 -0.47
N VAL A 183 15.26 -24.24 -1.04
CA VAL A 183 16.71 -24.01 -1.04
C VAL A 183 17.22 -23.88 0.39
N LEU A 184 16.67 -22.97 1.21
CA LEU A 184 17.20 -22.69 2.56
C LEU A 184 17.05 -23.88 3.50
N ALA A 185 15.89 -24.57 3.51
CA ALA A 185 15.67 -25.76 4.30
C ALA A 185 16.55 -26.94 3.85
N GLY A 186 16.88 -27.02 2.54
CA GLY A 186 17.88 -27.96 2.01
C GLY A 186 19.23 -27.85 2.72
N HIS A 187 19.66 -26.62 3.05
CA HIS A 187 20.87 -26.32 3.81
C HIS A 187 20.70 -26.39 5.35
N GLY A 188 19.53 -26.81 5.81
CA GLY A 188 19.26 -27.07 7.23
C GLY A 188 18.73 -25.88 8.02
N TYR A 189 18.51 -24.73 7.39
CA TYR A 189 17.88 -23.60 8.06
C TYR A 189 16.45 -23.92 8.49
N GLY A 190 16.05 -23.46 9.68
CA GLY A 190 14.64 -23.33 10.01
C GLY A 190 14.04 -22.22 9.14
N VAL A 191 12.83 -22.42 8.61
CA VAL A 191 12.22 -21.46 7.70
C VAL A 191 10.81 -21.12 8.15
N LEU A 192 10.52 -19.84 8.37
CA LEU A 192 9.19 -19.33 8.68
C LEU A 192 8.67 -18.52 7.48
N MET A 193 7.85 -19.14 6.66
CA MET A 193 7.14 -18.48 5.55
C MET A 193 5.86 -17.84 6.08
N MET A 194 5.84 -16.52 6.23
CA MET A 194 4.70 -15.81 6.82
C MET A 194 3.86 -15.08 5.78
N ASP A 195 2.56 -14.99 6.01
CA ASP A 195 1.72 -14.00 5.36
C ASP A 195 1.83 -12.67 6.12
N ALA A 196 2.06 -11.56 5.42
CA ALA A 196 1.91 -10.24 5.99
C ALA A 196 0.45 -10.00 6.42
N ARG A 197 0.18 -9.07 7.35
CA ARG A 197 -1.19 -8.76 7.77
C ARG A 197 -2.10 -8.44 6.57
N GLY A 198 -3.35 -8.90 6.62
CA GLY A 198 -4.33 -8.76 5.55
C GLY A 198 -4.04 -9.59 4.29
N HIS A 199 -3.05 -10.49 4.33
CA HIS A 199 -2.73 -11.41 3.23
C HIS A 199 -2.88 -12.86 3.68
N GLY A 200 -3.19 -13.74 2.74
CA GLY A 200 -3.28 -15.18 2.94
C GLY A 200 -4.26 -15.58 4.04
N ARG A 201 -3.73 -16.02 5.18
CA ARG A 201 -4.50 -16.39 6.37
C ARG A 201 -4.20 -15.53 7.59
N SER A 202 -3.41 -14.45 7.42
CA SER A 202 -3.15 -13.49 8.49
C SER A 202 -4.31 -12.53 8.63
N ASP A 203 -4.61 -12.16 9.87
CA ASP A 203 -5.60 -11.14 10.20
C ASP A 203 -5.11 -9.72 9.87
N GLY A 204 -5.93 -8.73 10.19
CA GLY A 204 -5.62 -7.31 10.04
C GLY A 204 -5.90 -6.75 8.66
N THR A 205 -5.49 -5.51 8.44
CA THR A 205 -5.65 -4.79 7.18
C THR A 205 -4.31 -4.76 6.45
N GLY A 206 -4.30 -5.24 5.20
CA GLY A 206 -3.11 -5.23 4.35
C GLY A 206 -2.70 -3.82 3.93
N MET A 207 -1.41 -3.66 3.63
CA MET A 207 -0.84 -2.44 3.09
C MET A 207 0.32 -2.78 2.15
N ASP A 208 0.17 -2.48 0.86
CA ASP A 208 1.15 -2.90 -0.16
C ASP A 208 2.43 -2.02 -0.21
N ILE A 209 2.59 -1.09 0.73
CA ILE A 209 3.81 -0.28 0.89
C ILE A 209 4.57 -0.61 2.19
N GLY A 210 4.19 -1.67 2.88
CA GLY A 210 4.97 -2.30 3.94
C GLY A 210 5.21 -1.46 5.21
N TRP A 211 4.28 -0.54 5.59
CA TRP A 211 4.46 0.29 6.79
C TRP A 211 4.26 -0.47 8.11
N TYR A 212 3.64 -1.65 8.07
CA TYR A 212 3.53 -2.53 9.24
C TYR A 212 4.69 -3.53 9.36
N GLY A 213 5.66 -3.46 8.45
CA GLY A 213 6.69 -4.48 8.29
C GLY A 213 7.57 -4.71 9.52
N GLU A 214 7.91 -3.66 10.26
CA GLU A 214 8.71 -3.74 11.47
C GLU A 214 7.99 -4.56 12.55
N GLU A 215 6.72 -4.29 12.76
CA GLU A 215 5.91 -4.98 13.76
C GLU A 215 5.69 -6.45 13.42
N ASP A 216 5.31 -6.73 12.19
CA ASP A 216 5.05 -8.08 11.71
C ASP A 216 6.33 -8.94 11.73
N THR A 217 7.47 -8.36 11.29
CA THR A 217 8.75 -9.06 11.26
C THR A 217 9.30 -9.29 12.67
N THR A 218 9.19 -8.31 13.57
CA THR A 218 9.61 -8.46 14.97
C THR A 218 8.81 -9.55 15.69
N ALA A 219 7.51 -9.67 15.40
CA ALA A 219 6.69 -10.77 15.92
C ALA A 219 7.16 -12.14 15.39
N ALA A 220 7.49 -12.23 14.10
CA ALA A 220 8.04 -13.43 13.48
C ALA A 220 9.39 -13.84 14.08
N VAL A 221 10.29 -12.89 14.29
CA VAL A 221 11.58 -13.10 14.97
C VAL A 221 11.36 -13.58 16.41
N THR A 222 10.41 -12.98 17.12
CA THR A 222 10.03 -13.40 18.47
C THR A 222 9.49 -14.85 18.49
N PHE A 223 8.69 -15.22 17.51
CA PHE A 223 8.22 -16.60 17.34
C PHE A 223 9.40 -17.56 17.11
N LEU A 224 10.30 -17.25 16.18
CA LEU A 224 11.46 -18.08 15.86
C LEU A 224 12.41 -18.26 17.06
N SER A 225 12.67 -17.19 17.82
CA SER A 225 13.60 -17.23 18.97
C SER A 225 13.12 -18.15 20.09
N ARG A 226 11.86 -18.57 20.08
CA ARG A 226 11.25 -19.50 21.05
C ARG A 226 11.12 -20.92 20.54
N GLN A 227 11.52 -21.20 19.29
CA GLN A 227 11.42 -22.55 18.73
C GLN A 227 12.57 -23.44 19.20
N GLY A 228 12.24 -24.65 19.59
CA GLY A 228 13.26 -25.66 19.85
C GLY A 228 14.13 -25.90 18.60
N GLY A 229 15.44 -25.94 18.77
CA GLY A 229 16.38 -26.08 17.66
C GLY A 229 16.78 -24.77 16.96
N VAL A 230 16.29 -23.62 17.39
CA VAL A 230 16.73 -22.30 16.91
C VAL A 230 17.55 -21.59 17.98
N VAL A 231 18.74 -21.14 17.64
CA VAL A 231 19.57 -20.26 18.49
C VAL A 231 19.10 -18.81 18.30
N PRO A 232 18.66 -18.12 19.36
CA PRO A 232 18.03 -16.79 19.22
C PRO A 232 18.89 -15.70 18.58
N THR A 233 20.23 -15.86 18.56
CA THR A 233 21.18 -14.95 17.91
C THR A 233 21.52 -15.35 16.48
N LYS A 234 20.86 -16.40 15.93
CA LYS A 234 21.10 -16.92 14.57
C LYS A 234 19.83 -16.82 13.73
N ILE A 235 19.25 -15.62 13.70
CA ILE A 235 18.00 -15.35 12.96
C ILE A 235 18.28 -14.33 11.87
N GLY A 236 17.91 -14.69 10.63
CA GLY A 236 17.93 -13.82 9.47
C GLY A 236 16.54 -13.54 8.94
N VAL A 237 16.44 -12.58 8.03
CA VAL A 237 15.22 -12.28 7.27
C VAL A 237 15.56 -12.25 5.78
N VAL A 238 14.79 -12.95 4.97
CA VAL A 238 14.88 -12.91 3.51
C VAL A 238 13.54 -12.41 2.98
N GLY A 239 13.55 -11.32 2.23
CA GLY A 239 12.34 -10.68 1.76
C GLY A 239 12.40 -10.33 0.28
N LEU A 240 11.23 -10.41 -0.36
CA LEU A 240 11.01 -10.12 -1.78
C LEU A 240 10.24 -8.80 -1.91
N SER A 241 10.74 -7.83 -2.70
CA SER A 241 10.08 -6.55 -2.95
C SER A 241 9.70 -5.85 -1.62
N MET A 242 8.42 -5.58 -1.38
CA MET A 242 7.90 -5.06 -0.10
C MET A 242 8.46 -5.85 1.10
N GLY A 243 8.49 -7.19 1.02
CA GLY A 243 9.06 -8.02 2.09
C GLY A 243 10.55 -7.75 2.34
N GLY A 244 11.32 -7.39 1.31
CA GLY A 244 12.71 -6.97 1.43
C GLY A 244 12.85 -5.60 2.11
N GLU A 245 11.99 -4.65 1.76
CA GLU A 245 11.93 -3.33 2.40
C GLU A 245 11.54 -3.44 3.88
N GLU A 246 10.57 -4.30 4.19
CA GLU A 246 10.16 -4.61 5.55
C GLU A 246 11.27 -5.30 6.37
N ALA A 247 12.04 -6.19 5.73
CA ALA A 247 13.19 -6.85 6.36
C ALA A 247 14.28 -5.85 6.76
N ILE A 248 14.60 -4.91 5.85
CA ILE A 248 15.56 -3.83 6.12
C ILE A 248 15.06 -2.93 7.26
N GLY A 249 13.77 -2.55 7.22
CA GLY A 249 13.15 -1.73 8.26
C GLY A 249 13.20 -2.40 9.62
N ALA A 250 12.84 -3.69 9.68
CA ALA A 250 12.85 -4.47 10.91
C ALA A 250 14.25 -4.60 11.52
N ALA A 251 15.29 -4.75 10.70
CA ALA A 251 16.67 -4.78 11.19
C ALA A 251 17.09 -3.47 11.88
N GLY A 252 16.51 -2.34 11.44
CA GLY A 252 16.76 -1.03 12.07
C GLY A 252 16.16 -0.88 13.47
N VAL A 253 15.23 -1.76 13.88
CA VAL A 253 14.53 -1.69 15.18
C VAL A 253 14.66 -2.96 16.03
N ASP A 254 15.05 -4.09 15.45
CA ASP A 254 15.20 -5.37 16.16
C ASP A 254 16.63 -5.92 16.04
N PRO A 255 17.48 -5.73 17.07
CA PRO A 255 18.87 -6.15 17.04
C PRO A 255 19.06 -7.68 17.07
N ARG A 256 18.01 -8.48 17.15
CA ARG A 256 18.08 -9.95 17.04
C ARG A 256 18.22 -10.43 15.61
N ILE A 257 17.98 -9.55 14.63
CA ILE A 257 18.16 -9.84 13.21
C ILE A 257 19.65 -9.67 12.87
N SER A 258 20.33 -10.78 12.63
CA SER A 258 21.77 -10.77 12.35
C SER A 258 22.10 -10.62 10.87
N ALA A 259 21.18 -11.02 9.97
CA ALA A 259 21.37 -10.98 8.53
C ALA A 259 20.06 -10.64 7.80
N VAL A 260 20.15 -9.81 6.77
CA VAL A 260 19.04 -9.49 5.87
C VAL A 260 19.45 -9.79 4.43
N VAL A 261 18.62 -10.55 3.72
CA VAL A 261 18.66 -10.65 2.26
C VAL A 261 17.42 -9.96 1.71
N ALA A 262 17.59 -8.88 0.96
CA ALA A 262 16.49 -8.13 0.38
C ALA A 262 16.60 -8.15 -1.14
N GLU A 263 15.65 -8.82 -1.80
CA GLU A 263 15.57 -8.90 -3.24
C GLU A 263 14.53 -7.92 -3.76
N GLY A 264 14.94 -6.98 -4.63
CA GLY A 264 14.04 -6.04 -5.28
C GLY A 264 13.56 -4.88 -4.39
N ALA A 265 14.26 -4.55 -3.31
CA ALA A 265 13.92 -3.43 -2.43
C ALA A 265 14.22 -2.08 -3.13
N THR A 266 13.22 -1.17 -3.17
CA THR A 266 13.35 0.13 -3.86
C THR A 266 13.01 1.32 -2.97
N GLY A 267 12.07 1.18 -2.04
CA GLY A 267 11.67 2.24 -1.11
C GLY A 267 10.17 2.29 -0.84
N ARG A 268 9.82 2.70 0.36
CA ARG A 268 8.45 2.73 0.90
C ARG A 268 8.07 4.06 1.53
N THR A 269 8.97 5.06 1.44
CA THR A 269 8.74 6.41 1.96
C THR A 269 9.16 7.46 0.93
N VAL A 270 8.72 8.71 1.16
CA VAL A 270 9.15 9.85 0.35
C VAL A 270 10.67 10.02 0.40
N ALA A 271 11.27 9.79 1.57
CA ALA A 271 12.71 9.92 1.76
C ALA A 271 13.50 8.90 0.92
N ASP A 272 13.02 7.64 0.83
CA ASP A 272 13.65 6.63 -0.03
C ASP A 272 13.64 7.05 -1.51
N ASN A 273 12.54 7.65 -1.96
CA ASN A 273 12.43 8.15 -3.33
C ASN A 273 13.31 9.38 -3.56
N ASP A 274 13.42 10.28 -2.58
CA ASP A 274 14.27 11.47 -2.64
C ASP A 274 15.77 11.09 -2.72
N ASP A 275 16.18 10.00 -2.07
CA ASP A 275 17.57 9.51 -2.08
C ASP A 275 18.08 9.06 -3.46
N ILE A 276 17.17 8.71 -4.37
CA ILE A 276 17.49 8.20 -5.72
C ILE A 276 17.00 9.10 -6.86
N ARG A 277 16.33 10.19 -6.53
CA ARG A 277 15.72 11.09 -7.50
C ARG A 277 16.72 12.16 -7.96
N PRO A 278 16.74 12.54 -9.26
CA PRO A 278 17.49 13.69 -9.73
C PRO A 278 17.06 14.99 -9.03
N ASP A 279 17.97 15.96 -8.94
CA ASP A 279 17.66 17.27 -8.37
C ASP A 279 17.29 18.26 -9.49
N ASP A 280 16.05 18.19 -9.96
CA ASP A 280 15.48 19.03 -11.00
C ASP A 280 14.06 19.51 -10.66
N ALA A 281 13.49 20.36 -11.52
CA ALA A 281 12.17 20.94 -11.32
C ALA A 281 11.04 19.89 -11.40
N ALA A 282 11.17 18.87 -12.25
CA ALA A 282 10.20 17.77 -12.38
C ALA A 282 10.17 16.97 -11.08
N SER A 283 11.33 16.62 -10.55
CA SER A 283 11.51 15.91 -9.26
C SER A 283 10.93 16.71 -8.08
N THR A 284 11.02 18.04 -8.11
CA THR A 284 10.38 18.89 -7.08
C THR A 284 8.86 18.79 -7.11
N MET A 285 8.25 18.73 -8.30
CA MET A 285 6.81 18.52 -8.46
C MET A 285 6.40 17.13 -7.99
N GLU A 286 7.12 16.10 -8.41
CA GLU A 286 6.88 14.70 -7.99
C GLU A 286 6.95 14.55 -6.47
N ARG A 287 7.98 15.12 -5.84
CA ARG A 287 8.15 15.16 -4.38
C ARG A 287 6.94 15.78 -3.68
N THR A 288 6.40 16.87 -4.24
CA THR A 288 5.22 17.55 -3.69
C THR A 288 3.98 16.64 -3.76
N VAL A 289 3.78 15.99 -4.91
CA VAL A 289 2.67 15.04 -5.12
C VAL A 289 2.79 13.84 -4.19
N GLU A 290 3.98 13.28 -4.05
CA GLU A 290 4.24 12.15 -3.16
C GLU A 290 4.00 12.50 -1.70
N ARG A 291 4.55 13.62 -1.22
CA ARG A 291 4.31 14.08 0.16
C ARG A 291 2.82 14.22 0.47
N PHE A 292 2.06 14.75 -0.49
CA PHE A 292 0.61 14.84 -0.34
C PHE A 292 -0.04 13.45 -0.31
N THR A 293 0.35 12.54 -1.21
CA THR A 293 -0.18 11.17 -1.30
C THR A 293 0.13 10.37 -0.03
N TYR A 294 1.40 10.35 0.40
CA TYR A 294 1.80 9.63 1.61
C TYR A 294 1.22 10.25 2.89
N GLY A 295 1.09 11.58 2.94
CA GLY A 295 0.40 12.25 4.06
C GLY A 295 -1.09 11.90 4.14
N LEU A 296 -1.77 11.75 3.01
CA LEU A 296 -3.14 11.22 2.98
C LEU A 296 -3.18 9.74 3.39
N THR A 297 -2.21 8.94 2.96
CA THR A 297 -2.13 7.53 3.35
C THR A 297 -1.96 7.38 4.86
N ASP A 298 -1.08 8.15 5.48
CA ASP A 298 -0.88 8.21 6.93
C ASP A 298 -2.19 8.58 7.67
N LEU A 299 -2.93 9.55 7.15
CA LEU A 299 -4.23 9.94 7.72
C LEU A 299 -5.31 8.84 7.60
N LEU A 300 -5.23 8.00 6.56
CA LEU A 300 -6.23 6.98 6.25
C LEU A 300 -5.92 5.61 6.88
N THR A 301 -4.74 5.42 7.47
CA THR A 301 -4.29 4.15 8.05
C THR A 301 -3.95 4.31 9.53
N ALA A 302 -3.88 3.19 10.25
CA ALA A 302 -3.32 3.15 11.59
C ALA A 302 -1.79 2.97 11.60
N ALA A 303 -1.19 2.70 10.42
CA ALA A 303 0.25 2.62 10.25
C ALA A 303 0.87 4.01 10.22
N SER A 304 2.01 4.19 10.88
CA SER A 304 2.83 5.40 10.73
C SER A 304 3.91 5.18 9.68
N PRO A 305 4.30 6.22 8.91
CA PRO A 305 5.43 6.11 7.99
C PRO A 305 6.69 5.64 8.73
N PRO A 306 7.33 4.55 8.28
CA PRO A 306 8.54 4.04 8.91
C PRO A 306 9.77 4.93 8.59
N ALA A 307 10.90 4.60 9.20
CA ALA A 307 12.18 5.16 8.79
C ALA A 307 12.49 4.81 7.31
N SER A 308 13.23 5.68 6.61
CA SER A 308 13.73 5.34 5.29
C SER A 308 14.67 4.13 5.36
N LEU A 309 14.81 3.41 4.24
CA LEU A 309 15.67 2.23 4.18
C LEU A 309 17.13 2.57 4.52
N ARG A 310 17.63 3.73 4.09
CA ARG A 310 18.95 4.24 4.47
C ARG A 310 19.09 4.42 5.98
N ASN A 311 18.09 5.04 6.61
CA ASN A 311 18.09 5.25 8.05
C ASN A 311 17.99 3.93 8.82
N SER A 312 17.22 2.97 8.28
CA SER A 312 17.12 1.63 8.85
C SER A 312 18.45 0.88 8.77
N VAL A 313 19.17 0.93 7.64
CA VAL A 313 20.53 0.38 7.51
C VAL A 313 21.50 1.03 8.51
N ALA A 314 21.43 2.37 8.66
CA ALA A 314 22.26 3.09 9.62
C ALA A 314 21.99 2.68 11.08
N ALA A 315 20.73 2.40 11.41
CA ALA A 315 20.29 2.04 12.76
C ALA A 315 20.48 0.55 13.11
N ALA A 316 20.74 -0.31 12.12
CA ALA A 316 20.69 -1.77 12.25
C ALA A 316 21.86 -2.42 13.03
N GLY A 317 22.70 -1.63 13.71
CA GLY A 317 23.78 -2.14 14.55
C GLY A 317 24.74 -3.06 13.78
N ASP A 318 24.83 -4.31 14.21
CA ASP A 318 25.75 -5.32 13.63
C ASP A 318 25.07 -6.18 12.52
N THR A 319 23.87 -5.84 12.09
CA THR A 319 23.18 -6.57 11.01
C THR A 319 23.91 -6.41 9.69
N GLU A 320 24.13 -7.52 9.00
CA GLU A 320 24.73 -7.56 7.65
C GLU A 320 23.62 -7.67 6.58
N PHE A 321 23.86 -7.07 5.41
CA PHE A 321 22.88 -6.98 4.34
C PHE A 321 23.42 -7.52 3.03
N LEU A 322 22.63 -8.36 2.36
CA LEU A 322 22.79 -8.72 0.95
C LEU A 322 21.61 -8.18 0.16
N LEU A 323 21.84 -7.19 -0.70
CA LEU A 323 20.83 -6.63 -1.59
C LEU A 323 20.92 -7.31 -2.95
N VAL A 324 19.89 -8.05 -3.31
CA VAL A 324 19.77 -8.74 -4.61
C VAL A 324 18.96 -7.87 -5.55
N VAL A 325 19.59 -7.46 -6.66
CA VAL A 325 19.08 -6.46 -7.59
C VAL A 325 18.81 -7.09 -8.94
N ALA A 326 17.64 -6.84 -9.50
CA ALA A 326 17.29 -7.25 -10.86
C ALA A 326 18.05 -6.40 -11.89
N GLY A 327 18.81 -7.05 -12.77
CA GLY A 327 19.65 -6.37 -13.76
C GLY A 327 18.88 -5.57 -14.82
N THR A 328 17.57 -5.79 -14.94
CA THR A 328 16.71 -5.04 -15.87
C THR A 328 15.95 -3.88 -15.21
N VAL A 329 16.10 -3.67 -13.88
CA VAL A 329 15.35 -2.66 -13.12
C VAL A 329 16.32 -1.63 -12.54
N GLU A 330 16.51 -0.52 -13.24
CA GLU A 330 17.45 0.55 -12.86
C GLU A 330 17.18 1.10 -11.45
N ARG A 331 15.89 1.26 -11.09
CA ARG A 331 15.48 1.79 -9.79
C ARG A 331 16.01 0.94 -8.62
N GLU A 332 16.06 -0.39 -8.75
CA GLU A 332 16.63 -1.27 -7.72
C GLU A 332 18.14 -1.02 -7.56
N SER A 333 18.85 -0.81 -8.67
CA SER A 333 20.29 -0.50 -8.65
C SER A 333 20.58 0.83 -7.94
N LEU A 334 19.77 1.86 -8.22
CA LEU A 334 19.90 3.17 -7.57
C LEU A 334 19.61 3.08 -6.07
N ALA A 335 18.54 2.38 -5.67
CA ALA A 335 18.18 2.19 -4.28
C ALA A 335 19.25 1.40 -3.51
N ALA A 336 19.75 0.31 -4.09
CA ALA A 336 20.82 -0.49 -3.50
C ALA A 336 22.12 0.31 -3.33
N ALA A 337 22.49 1.12 -4.33
CA ALA A 337 23.65 2.00 -4.25
C ALA A 337 23.50 3.06 -3.15
N SER A 338 22.31 3.63 -3.01
CA SER A 338 21.96 4.59 -1.96
C SER A 338 22.09 3.95 -0.58
N MET A 339 21.51 2.77 -0.34
CA MET A 339 21.63 2.03 0.92
C MET A 339 23.08 1.64 1.23
N ARG A 340 23.80 1.11 0.23
CA ARG A 340 25.21 0.74 0.40
C ARG A 340 26.10 1.94 0.76
N SER A 341 25.77 3.13 0.31
CA SER A 341 26.55 4.34 0.61
C SER A 341 26.57 4.69 2.12
N VAL A 342 25.61 4.16 2.90
CA VAL A 342 25.53 4.35 4.35
C VAL A 342 26.62 3.54 5.05
N ASP A 343 26.75 2.27 4.70
CA ASP A 343 27.78 1.38 5.25
C ASP A 343 28.24 0.36 4.18
N PRO A 344 29.27 0.70 3.39
CA PRO A 344 29.76 -0.17 2.34
C PRO A 344 30.37 -1.49 2.81
N GLN A 345 30.68 -1.61 4.11
CA GLN A 345 31.26 -2.82 4.70
C GLN A 345 30.19 -3.85 5.06
N ARG A 346 29.03 -3.38 5.55
CA ARG A 346 27.90 -4.24 5.95
C ARG A 346 26.87 -4.47 4.84
N VAL A 347 26.92 -3.71 3.73
CA VAL A 347 25.95 -3.84 2.64
C VAL A 347 26.64 -4.39 1.40
N GLU A 348 26.43 -5.66 1.13
CA GLU A 348 26.77 -6.31 -0.13
C GLU A 348 25.64 -6.10 -1.15
N VAL A 349 26.02 -5.86 -2.43
CA VAL A 349 25.05 -5.74 -3.53
C VAL A 349 25.41 -6.75 -4.60
N TRP A 350 24.42 -7.56 -4.99
CA TRP A 350 24.53 -8.48 -6.10
C TRP A 350 23.47 -8.19 -7.16
N THR A 351 23.91 -7.78 -8.35
CA THR A 351 23.05 -7.60 -9.51
C THR A 351 22.94 -8.90 -10.28
N VAL A 352 21.72 -9.40 -10.47
CA VAL A 352 21.42 -10.61 -11.27
C VAL A 352 21.21 -10.21 -12.72
N PRO A 353 22.16 -10.54 -13.64
CA PRO A 353 22.06 -10.12 -15.03
C PRO A 353 20.77 -10.65 -15.69
N GLY A 354 20.04 -9.78 -16.38
CA GLY A 354 18.83 -10.16 -17.13
C GLY A 354 17.60 -10.51 -16.27
N ALA A 355 17.71 -10.57 -14.95
CA ALA A 355 16.58 -10.81 -14.08
C ALA A 355 15.57 -9.65 -14.12
N ALA A 356 14.30 -9.96 -14.09
CA ALA A 356 13.21 -9.04 -13.79
C ALA A 356 13.03 -8.93 -12.26
N HIS A 357 12.17 -8.00 -11.82
CA HIS A 357 11.85 -7.77 -10.42
C HIS A 357 11.53 -9.07 -9.67
N VAL A 358 12.24 -9.34 -8.55
CA VAL A 358 12.14 -10.55 -7.70
C VAL A 358 12.24 -11.89 -8.45
N GLN A 359 13.02 -11.91 -9.52
CA GLN A 359 13.25 -13.13 -10.31
C GLN A 359 14.68 -13.66 -10.19
N GLY A 360 15.42 -13.28 -9.16
CA GLY A 360 16.82 -13.69 -8.98
C GLY A 360 17.00 -15.20 -8.89
N LEU A 361 16.21 -15.87 -8.03
CA LEU A 361 16.22 -17.34 -7.92
C LEU A 361 15.76 -18.02 -9.22
N GLY A 362 14.84 -17.42 -9.97
CA GLY A 362 14.36 -17.97 -11.23
C GLY A 362 15.37 -17.81 -12.37
N ALA A 363 16.06 -16.66 -12.41
CA ALA A 363 17.01 -16.33 -13.48
C ALA A 363 18.40 -16.96 -13.30
N ALA A 364 18.84 -17.13 -12.05
CA ALA A 364 20.18 -17.65 -11.73
C ALA A 364 20.14 -18.56 -10.48
N PRO A 365 19.47 -19.74 -10.54
CA PRO A 365 19.21 -20.56 -9.35
C PRO A 365 20.47 -20.98 -8.61
N ASP A 366 21.47 -21.54 -9.30
CA ASP A 366 22.70 -22.02 -8.69
C ASP A 366 23.54 -20.88 -8.05
N GLU A 367 23.53 -19.71 -8.70
CA GLU A 367 24.24 -18.53 -8.22
C GLU A 367 23.49 -17.89 -7.04
N TRP A 368 22.18 -17.86 -7.07
CA TRP A 368 21.33 -17.39 -5.98
C TRP A 368 21.58 -18.26 -4.73
N GLU A 369 21.49 -19.58 -4.89
CA GLU A 369 21.78 -20.53 -3.81
C GLU A 369 23.16 -20.30 -3.24
N ARG A 370 24.18 -20.28 -4.10
CA ARG A 370 25.60 -20.11 -3.66
C ARG A 370 25.81 -18.80 -2.90
N ARG A 371 25.24 -17.67 -3.37
CA ARG A 371 25.45 -16.36 -2.76
C ARG A 371 24.61 -16.16 -1.51
N VAL A 372 23.33 -16.45 -1.59
CA VAL A 372 22.42 -16.23 -0.46
C VAL A 372 22.74 -17.19 0.69
N VAL A 373 22.94 -18.49 0.38
CA VAL A 373 23.32 -19.46 1.40
C VAL A 373 24.72 -19.14 1.96
N GLY A 374 25.69 -18.82 1.11
CA GLY A 374 27.05 -18.48 1.56
C GLY A 374 27.06 -17.23 2.45
N PHE A 375 26.27 -16.21 2.13
CA PHE A 375 26.10 -15.04 2.98
C PHE A 375 25.46 -15.41 4.33
N LEU A 376 24.34 -16.14 4.32
CA LEU A 376 23.67 -16.58 5.55
C LEU A 376 24.54 -17.51 6.40
N ASP A 377 25.31 -18.42 5.78
CA ASP A 377 26.24 -19.29 6.49
C ASP A 377 27.32 -18.47 7.21
N THR A 378 27.83 -17.43 6.58
CA THR A 378 28.82 -16.54 7.20
C THR A 378 28.27 -15.79 8.40
N GLN A 379 27.04 -15.32 8.31
CA GLN A 379 26.45 -14.44 9.32
C GLN A 379 25.72 -15.22 10.45
N LEU A 380 25.14 -16.37 10.15
CA LEU A 380 24.29 -17.10 11.09
C LEU A 380 24.93 -18.39 11.64
N ARG A 381 26.04 -18.84 11.05
CA ARG A 381 26.66 -20.12 11.40
C ARG A 381 28.22 -20.06 11.60
N PRO A 382 28.77 -18.93 12.08
CA PRO A 382 30.20 -18.83 12.33
C PRO A 382 30.68 -19.78 13.42
#